data_c370851b12ee6cffacb8538b3309a50c
#
_entry.id   c370851b12ee6cffacb8538b3309a50c
#
_cell.length_a   1.000
_cell.length_b   1.000
_cell.length_c   1.000
_cell.angle_alpha   90.00
_cell.angle_beta   90.00
_cell.angle_gamma   90.00
#
_symmetry.space_group_name_H-M   'P 1'
#
loop_
_entity.id
_entity.type
_entity.pdbx_description
1 polymer ?
#
loop_
_entity_poly.entity_id
_entity_poly.type
_entity_poly.pdbx_seq_one_letter_code
_entity_poly.pdbx_strand_id
1 'polypeptide(L)'
;MSKATGLEKKEVVELWKKIGDLGKVAEELAKNKKQSTLTASHILTIKKVIDNLRKLPELIGKGTVGKKLSLITELLTSATPIESKYLIRTLIGDLRIGVQESTIRAGLAKAFFDGKEGASKKVQSAIDKTNDLGLVFEMSMKGKLKDLDKATLEVGKPIKAMLAGKAKTMEKGFKAVGTPCAVEYKYDGFR
;
A
#
# COMPACT_ATOMS: atom_id res chain seq x y z
N MET A 1 -2.54 -15.68 10.81
CA MET A 1 -1.68 -16.83 10.49
C MET A 1 -1.92 -17.99 11.45
N SER A 2 -1.65 -17.89 12.74
CA SER A 2 -1.86 -18.98 13.72
C SER A 2 -3.20 -19.71 13.55
N LYS A 3 -4.33 -19.01 13.53
CA LYS A 3 -5.66 -19.61 13.30
C LYS A 3 -5.84 -20.31 11.95
N ALA A 4 -5.14 -19.88 10.91
CA ALA A 4 -5.27 -20.45 9.56
C ALA A 4 -4.36 -21.67 9.34
N THR A 5 -3.32 -21.83 10.15
CA THR A 5 -2.31 -22.90 10.01
C THR A 5 -2.35 -23.93 11.12
N GLY A 6 -3.05 -23.63 12.23
CA GLY A 6 -3.11 -24.47 13.42
C GLY A 6 -1.85 -24.45 14.30
N LEU A 7 -0.91 -23.53 14.04
CA LEU A 7 0.32 -23.37 14.81
C LEU A 7 0.14 -22.38 15.97
N GLU A 8 0.94 -22.52 17.02
CA GLU A 8 0.91 -21.60 18.15
C GLU A 8 1.46 -20.20 17.77
N LYS A 9 0.96 -19.17 18.47
CA LYS A 9 1.43 -17.80 18.25
C LYS A 9 2.92 -17.63 18.46
N LYS A 10 3.49 -18.34 19.44
CA LYS A 10 4.94 -18.30 19.76
C LYS A 10 5.77 -18.76 18.57
N GLU A 11 5.41 -19.88 17.96
CA GLU A 11 6.09 -20.43 16.77
C GLU A 11 6.07 -19.45 15.60
N VAL A 12 4.94 -18.80 15.36
CA VAL A 12 4.80 -17.78 14.31
C VAL A 12 5.71 -16.57 14.57
N VAL A 13 5.81 -16.13 15.84
CA VAL A 13 6.66 -15.00 16.24
C VAL A 13 8.14 -15.35 16.11
N GLU A 14 8.55 -16.53 16.52
CA GLU A 14 9.94 -16.99 16.39
C GLU A 14 10.36 -17.09 14.92
N LEU A 15 9.50 -17.66 14.10
CA LEU A 15 9.75 -17.73 12.65
C LEU A 15 9.84 -16.33 12.03
N TRP A 16 8.99 -15.38 12.46
CA TRP A 16 9.07 -14.01 12.02
C TRP A 16 10.38 -13.32 12.44
N LYS A 17 10.81 -13.50 13.68
CA LYS A 17 12.11 -12.96 14.16
C LYS A 17 13.28 -13.49 13.33
N LYS A 18 13.22 -14.75 12.90
CA LYS A 18 14.25 -15.39 12.08
C LYS A 18 14.25 -14.90 10.63
N ILE A 19 13.06 -14.73 10.03
CA ILE A 19 12.92 -14.42 8.59
C ILE A 19 12.86 -12.91 8.32
N GLY A 20 12.30 -12.11 9.25
CA GLY A 20 12.13 -10.66 9.10
C GLY A 20 11.09 -10.22 8.07
N ASP A 21 10.30 -11.13 7.51
CA ASP A 21 9.28 -10.88 6.48
C ASP A 21 8.02 -11.70 6.77
N LEU A 22 6.93 -11.03 7.19
CA LEU A 22 5.67 -11.69 7.50
C LEU A 22 5.04 -12.41 6.29
N GLY A 23 5.27 -11.92 5.08
CA GLY A 23 4.82 -12.59 3.86
C GLY A 23 5.54 -13.92 3.65
N LYS A 24 6.87 -13.95 3.81
CA LYS A 24 7.64 -15.20 3.73
C LYS A 24 7.27 -16.17 4.86
N VAL A 25 6.99 -15.66 6.06
CA VAL A 25 6.47 -16.46 7.16
C VAL A 25 5.14 -17.11 6.77
N ALA A 26 4.21 -16.35 6.18
CA ALA A 26 2.93 -16.89 5.73
C ALA A 26 3.09 -17.95 4.63
N GLU A 27 4.02 -17.74 3.69
CA GLU A 27 4.38 -18.71 2.66
C GLU A 27 4.87 -20.01 3.27
N GLU A 28 5.82 -19.95 4.21
CA GLU A 28 6.40 -21.12 4.86
C GLU A 28 5.37 -21.89 5.71
N LEU A 29 4.57 -21.17 6.48
CA LEU A 29 3.50 -21.76 7.28
C LEU A 29 2.40 -22.40 6.41
N ALA A 30 2.15 -21.85 5.23
CA ALA A 30 1.15 -22.41 4.32
C ALA A 30 1.60 -23.69 3.62
N LYS A 31 2.91 -23.95 3.50
CA LYS A 31 3.45 -25.23 2.99
C LYS A 31 3.12 -26.40 3.92
N ASN A 32 3.09 -26.14 5.23
CA ASN A 32 2.94 -27.14 6.27
C ASN A 32 1.61 -26.96 7.06
N LYS A 33 0.53 -26.60 6.37
CA LYS A 33 -0.79 -26.45 7.01
C LYS A 33 -1.21 -27.77 7.66
N LYS A 34 -1.37 -27.75 8.99
CA LYS A 34 -1.94 -28.87 9.76
C LYS A 34 -3.47 -28.92 9.67
N GLN A 35 -4.09 -27.82 9.27
CA GLN A 35 -5.53 -27.67 9.22
C GLN A 35 -6.00 -27.63 7.76
N SER A 36 -6.81 -28.60 7.36
CA SER A 36 -7.54 -28.58 6.10
C SER A 36 -8.99 -28.13 6.35
N THR A 37 -9.60 -27.50 5.38
CA THR A 37 -11.04 -27.21 5.42
C THR A 37 -11.83 -28.50 5.20
N LEU A 38 -12.92 -28.69 5.97
CA LEU A 38 -13.85 -29.80 5.78
C LEU A 38 -14.61 -29.72 4.44
N THR A 39 -14.66 -28.56 3.84
CA THR A 39 -15.22 -28.35 2.50
C THR A 39 -14.11 -28.40 1.45
N ALA A 40 -14.41 -29.03 0.31
CA ALA A 40 -13.50 -29.09 -0.82
C ALA A 40 -12.82 -27.73 -1.07
N SER A 41 -11.51 -27.75 -1.29
CA SER A 41 -10.69 -26.55 -1.47
C SER A 41 -11.27 -25.70 -2.61
N HIS A 42 -12.00 -24.66 -2.25
CA HIS A 42 -12.40 -23.66 -3.21
C HIS A 42 -11.15 -22.90 -3.64
N ILE A 43 -10.88 -22.89 -4.93
CA ILE A 43 -9.81 -22.08 -5.53
C ILE A 43 -10.05 -20.63 -5.10
N LEU A 44 -9.03 -20.01 -4.51
CA LEU A 44 -9.09 -18.61 -4.11
C LEU A 44 -9.21 -17.73 -5.35
N THR A 45 -10.31 -17.00 -5.48
CA THR A 45 -10.52 -16.09 -6.60
C THR A 45 -10.12 -14.67 -6.23
N ILE A 46 -9.66 -13.90 -7.21
CA ILE A 46 -9.36 -12.45 -7.04
C ILE A 46 -10.59 -11.71 -6.51
N LYS A 47 -11.79 -12.03 -7.02
CA LYS A 47 -13.04 -11.45 -6.54
C LYS A 47 -13.21 -11.66 -5.03
N LYS A 48 -13.05 -12.89 -4.54
CA LYS A 48 -13.16 -13.22 -3.11
C LYS A 48 -12.16 -12.43 -2.27
N VAL A 49 -10.91 -12.30 -2.75
CA VAL A 49 -9.88 -11.51 -2.07
C VAL A 49 -10.30 -10.05 -1.95
N ILE A 50 -10.70 -9.44 -3.07
CA ILE A 50 -11.10 -8.04 -3.11
C ILE A 50 -12.33 -7.79 -2.23
N ASP A 51 -13.35 -8.64 -2.32
CA ASP A 51 -14.57 -8.51 -1.54
C ASP A 51 -14.30 -8.59 -0.03
N ASN A 52 -13.44 -9.52 0.42
CA ASN A 52 -13.07 -9.62 1.83
C ASN A 52 -12.20 -8.44 2.29
N LEU A 53 -11.25 -8.00 1.48
CA LEU A 53 -10.39 -6.86 1.83
C LEU A 53 -11.21 -5.55 1.93
N ARG A 54 -12.15 -5.31 1.02
CA ARG A 54 -13.03 -4.14 1.04
C ARG A 54 -13.96 -4.10 2.25
N LYS A 55 -14.37 -5.23 2.80
CA LYS A 55 -15.15 -5.30 4.02
C LYS A 55 -14.38 -4.94 5.29
N LEU A 56 -13.04 -5.03 5.28
CA LEU A 56 -12.25 -4.77 6.49
C LEU A 56 -12.43 -3.34 7.05
N PRO A 57 -12.38 -2.25 6.27
CA PRO A 57 -12.60 -0.90 6.78
C PRO A 57 -14.05 -0.65 7.22
N GLU A 58 -15.04 -1.36 6.64
CA GLU A 58 -16.45 -1.21 6.98
C GLU A 58 -16.79 -1.74 8.39
N LEU A 59 -15.97 -2.66 8.89
CA LEU A 59 -16.13 -3.25 10.22
C LEU A 59 -15.58 -2.28 11.29
N ILE A 60 -16.47 -1.44 11.86
CA ILE A 60 -16.15 -0.42 12.88
C ILE A 60 -16.84 -0.79 14.21
N GLY A 61 -16.20 -0.45 15.36
CA GLY A 61 -16.77 -0.58 16.70
C GLY A 61 -16.23 -1.79 17.49
N LYS A 62 -16.79 -1.98 18.70
CA LYS A 62 -16.37 -3.05 19.63
C LYS A 62 -16.62 -4.43 19.03
N GLY A 63 -15.68 -5.37 19.22
CA GLY A 63 -15.83 -6.78 18.79
C GLY A 63 -15.52 -7.04 17.31
N THR A 64 -15.25 -6.01 16.50
CA THR A 64 -15.00 -6.16 15.06
C THR A 64 -13.65 -6.79 14.73
N VAL A 65 -12.68 -6.75 15.65
CA VAL A 65 -11.35 -7.38 15.46
C VAL A 65 -11.50 -8.87 15.16
N GLY A 66 -12.38 -9.57 15.88
CA GLY A 66 -12.66 -11.00 15.62
C GLY A 66 -13.20 -11.23 14.22
N LYS A 67 -14.14 -10.39 13.77
CA LYS A 67 -14.72 -10.46 12.40
C LYS A 67 -13.67 -10.19 11.32
N LYS A 68 -12.83 -9.16 11.50
CA LYS A 68 -11.70 -8.87 10.58
C LYS A 68 -10.73 -10.05 10.49
N LEU A 69 -10.37 -10.62 11.64
CA LEU A 69 -9.50 -11.79 11.68
C LEU A 69 -10.14 -13.01 11.00
N SER A 70 -11.44 -13.20 11.12
CA SER A 70 -12.15 -14.30 10.44
C SER A 70 -12.08 -14.16 8.91
N LEU A 71 -12.33 -12.96 8.36
CA LEU A 71 -12.20 -12.70 6.92
C LEU A 71 -10.77 -12.97 6.40
N ILE A 72 -9.76 -12.54 7.15
CA ILE A 72 -8.36 -12.79 6.79
C ILE A 72 -8.02 -14.28 6.91
N THR A 73 -8.50 -14.95 7.97
CA THR A 73 -8.27 -16.39 8.18
C THR A 73 -8.90 -17.20 7.05
N GLU A 74 -10.12 -16.86 6.63
CA GLU A 74 -10.79 -17.48 5.50
C GLU A 74 -9.94 -17.44 4.23
N LEU A 75 -9.39 -16.26 3.88
CA LEU A 75 -8.50 -16.12 2.73
C LEU A 75 -7.24 -16.98 2.87
N LEU A 76 -6.55 -16.91 4.01
CA LEU A 76 -5.32 -17.65 4.25
C LEU A 76 -5.52 -19.17 4.29
N THR A 77 -6.71 -19.64 4.72
CA THR A 77 -7.01 -21.07 4.74
C THR A 77 -7.13 -21.64 3.33
N SER A 78 -7.72 -20.86 2.41
CA SER A 78 -7.90 -21.28 1.01
C SER A 78 -6.69 -20.98 0.12
N ALA A 79 -5.79 -20.09 0.55
CA ALA A 79 -4.64 -19.63 -0.24
C ALA A 79 -3.53 -20.68 -0.35
N THR A 80 -2.91 -20.75 -1.51
CA THR A 80 -1.62 -21.43 -1.72
C THR A 80 -0.48 -20.72 -0.96
N PRO A 81 0.70 -21.34 -0.81
CA PRO A 81 1.83 -20.67 -0.16
C PRO A 81 2.18 -19.31 -0.75
N ILE A 82 2.25 -19.22 -2.08
CA ILE A 82 2.59 -17.95 -2.75
C ILE A 82 1.47 -16.90 -2.60
N GLU A 83 0.22 -17.31 -2.67
CA GLU A 83 -0.92 -16.41 -2.42
C GLU A 83 -0.94 -15.93 -0.98
N SER A 84 -0.67 -16.79 0.01
CA SER A 84 -0.55 -16.42 1.42
C SER A 84 0.50 -15.34 1.66
N LYS A 85 1.65 -15.42 0.98
CA LYS A 85 2.71 -14.42 1.02
C LYS A 85 2.22 -13.05 0.58
N TYR A 86 1.59 -12.98 -0.60
CA TYR A 86 1.14 -11.70 -1.14
C TYR A 86 -0.12 -11.17 -0.44
N LEU A 87 -1.01 -12.03 0.04
CA LEU A 87 -2.11 -11.61 0.91
C LEU A 87 -1.62 -10.90 2.16
N ILE A 88 -0.64 -11.47 2.86
CA ILE A 88 -0.07 -10.84 4.07
C ILE A 88 0.66 -9.55 3.72
N ARG A 89 1.45 -9.52 2.66
CA ARG A 89 2.16 -8.32 2.23
C ARG A 89 1.20 -7.19 1.82
N THR A 90 0.09 -7.50 1.17
CA THR A 90 -0.97 -6.56 0.84
C THR A 90 -1.62 -6.00 2.11
N LEU A 91 -1.93 -6.87 3.08
CA LEU A 91 -2.54 -6.46 4.36
C LEU A 91 -1.65 -5.53 5.20
N ILE A 92 -0.33 -5.72 5.16
CA ILE A 92 0.61 -4.86 5.88
C ILE A 92 1.06 -3.63 5.06
N GLY A 93 0.63 -3.51 3.80
CA GLY A 93 0.98 -2.39 2.91
C GLY A 93 2.43 -2.41 2.43
N ASP A 94 3.12 -3.56 2.49
CA ASP A 94 4.52 -3.69 2.07
C ASP A 94 4.69 -4.91 1.15
N LEU A 95 4.54 -4.70 -0.15
CA LEU A 95 4.64 -5.77 -1.16
C LEU A 95 6.06 -6.29 -1.35
N ARG A 96 7.10 -5.53 -0.98
CA ARG A 96 8.53 -5.86 -1.13
C ARG A 96 8.90 -6.31 -2.55
N ILE A 97 8.35 -5.65 -3.55
CA ILE A 97 8.61 -5.94 -4.96
C ILE A 97 9.73 -5.08 -5.56
N GLY A 98 10.36 -4.21 -4.75
CA GLY A 98 11.42 -3.30 -5.20
C GLY A 98 10.92 -2.12 -6.04
N VAL A 99 9.61 -2.00 -6.26
CA VAL A 99 9.01 -0.91 -7.01
C VAL A 99 8.35 0.07 -6.05
N GLN A 100 8.77 1.32 -6.14
CA GLN A 100 8.21 2.43 -5.37
C GLN A 100 7.38 3.33 -6.29
N GLU A 101 6.55 4.20 -5.69
CA GLU A 101 5.72 5.16 -6.43
C GLU A 101 6.55 6.03 -7.40
N SER A 102 7.74 6.45 -6.98
CA SER A 102 8.67 7.20 -7.82
C SER A 102 9.10 6.43 -9.08
N THR A 103 9.27 5.11 -8.97
CA THR A 103 9.60 4.23 -10.11
C THR A 103 8.42 4.14 -11.07
N ILE A 104 7.19 3.97 -10.55
CA ILE A 104 5.97 3.91 -11.36
C ILE A 104 5.77 5.25 -12.07
N ARG A 105 5.92 6.37 -11.37
CA ARG A 105 5.84 7.72 -11.95
C ARG A 105 6.81 7.91 -13.10
N ALA A 106 8.08 7.56 -12.90
CA ALA A 106 9.09 7.65 -13.94
C ALA A 106 8.75 6.74 -15.13
N GLY A 107 8.26 5.54 -14.85
CA GLY A 107 7.80 4.60 -15.88
C GLY A 107 6.63 5.15 -16.69
N LEU A 108 5.62 5.76 -16.06
CA LEU A 108 4.48 6.40 -16.73
C LEU A 108 4.93 7.56 -17.60
N ALA A 109 5.78 8.45 -17.06
CA ALA A 109 6.29 9.59 -17.81
C ALA A 109 7.07 9.14 -19.05
N LYS A 110 7.90 8.12 -18.92
CA LYS A 110 8.68 7.56 -20.03
C LYS A 110 7.80 6.83 -21.04
N ALA A 111 6.88 5.97 -20.58
CA ALA A 111 6.08 5.13 -21.47
C ALA A 111 5.10 5.93 -22.36
N PHE A 112 4.48 6.99 -21.80
CA PHE A 112 3.42 7.73 -22.50
C PHE A 112 3.85 9.11 -22.98
N PHE A 113 4.91 9.68 -22.42
CA PHE A 113 5.30 11.06 -22.68
C PHE A 113 6.81 11.23 -22.89
N ASP A 114 7.48 10.19 -23.38
CA ASP A 114 8.93 10.22 -23.62
C ASP A 114 9.35 11.41 -24.47
N GLY A 115 10.44 12.08 -24.06
CA GLY A 115 10.97 13.28 -24.71
C GLY A 115 10.15 14.56 -24.49
N LYS A 116 9.00 14.53 -23.80
CA LYS A 116 8.22 15.74 -23.50
C LYS A 116 8.73 16.41 -22.23
N GLU A 117 9.12 17.66 -22.36
CA GLU A 117 9.57 18.48 -21.24
C GLU A 117 8.51 18.57 -20.14
N GLY A 118 8.92 18.44 -18.88
CA GLY A 118 8.03 18.52 -17.72
C GLY A 118 7.11 17.31 -17.51
N ALA A 119 7.17 16.25 -18.32
CA ALA A 119 6.29 15.10 -18.21
C ALA A 119 6.31 14.47 -16.79
N SER A 120 7.48 14.26 -16.23
CA SER A 120 7.60 13.69 -14.87
C SER A 120 6.97 14.57 -13.80
N LYS A 121 7.08 15.90 -13.92
CA LYS A 121 6.46 16.85 -12.99
C LYS A 121 4.94 16.85 -13.11
N LYS A 122 4.39 16.77 -14.33
CA LYS A 122 2.94 16.72 -14.56
C LYS A 122 2.34 15.41 -14.07
N VAL A 123 2.98 14.27 -14.32
CA VAL A 123 2.57 12.98 -13.76
C VAL A 123 2.58 13.02 -12.23
N GLN A 124 3.64 13.58 -11.62
CA GLN A 124 3.69 13.75 -10.17
C GLN A 124 2.55 14.62 -9.66
N SER A 125 2.33 15.78 -10.26
CA SER A 125 1.25 16.69 -9.85
C SER A 125 -0.13 16.04 -9.95
N ALA A 126 -0.38 15.23 -10.98
CA ALA A 126 -1.62 14.49 -11.11
C ALA A 126 -1.77 13.43 -10.00
N ILE A 127 -0.69 12.69 -9.66
CA ILE A 127 -0.68 11.72 -8.56
C ILE A 127 -0.93 12.41 -7.21
N ASP A 128 -0.27 13.53 -6.96
CA ASP A 128 -0.40 14.28 -5.69
C ASP A 128 -1.83 14.80 -5.48
N LYS A 129 -2.49 15.22 -6.54
CA LYS A 129 -3.88 15.72 -6.51
C LYS A 129 -4.90 14.61 -6.35
N THR A 130 -4.72 13.50 -7.05
CA THR A 130 -5.72 12.42 -7.07
C THR A 130 -5.48 11.35 -6.02
N ASN A 131 -4.24 11.20 -5.56
CA ASN A 131 -3.76 10.08 -4.77
C ASN A 131 -4.18 8.70 -5.34
N ASP A 132 -4.29 8.62 -6.67
CA ASP A 132 -4.77 7.45 -7.40
C ASP A 132 -3.90 7.20 -8.64
N LEU A 133 -2.97 6.26 -8.48
CA LEU A 133 -2.06 5.85 -9.56
C LEU A 133 -2.79 5.21 -10.74
N GLY A 134 -3.88 4.49 -10.48
CA GLY A 134 -4.69 3.85 -11.52
C GLY A 134 -5.38 4.89 -12.40
N LEU A 135 -5.99 5.90 -11.80
CA LEU A 135 -6.59 7.02 -12.52
C LEU A 135 -5.56 7.77 -13.38
N VAL A 136 -4.38 8.06 -12.81
CA VAL A 136 -3.31 8.76 -13.55
C VAL A 136 -2.76 7.90 -14.69
N PHE A 137 -2.68 6.57 -14.49
CA PHE A 137 -2.34 5.64 -15.57
C PHE A 137 -3.36 5.71 -16.72
N GLU A 138 -4.66 5.64 -16.40
CA GLU A 138 -5.72 5.73 -17.42
C GLU A 138 -5.70 7.08 -18.17
N MET A 139 -5.51 8.19 -17.44
CA MET A 139 -5.37 9.52 -18.04
C MET A 139 -4.14 9.58 -18.96
N SER A 140 -3.03 8.97 -18.56
CA SER A 140 -1.80 8.94 -19.35
C SER A 140 -1.96 8.08 -20.61
N MET A 141 -2.65 6.97 -20.53
CA MET A 141 -2.89 6.05 -21.65
C MET A 141 -3.81 6.63 -22.72
N LYS A 142 -4.86 7.35 -22.31
CA LYS A 142 -5.91 7.86 -23.20
C LYS A 142 -5.67 9.29 -23.69
N GLY A 143 -4.83 10.06 -22.98
CA GLY A 143 -4.73 11.48 -23.14
C GLY A 143 -3.39 12.01 -23.66
N LYS A 144 -3.34 13.32 -23.74
CA LYS A 144 -2.12 14.09 -24.00
C LYS A 144 -1.55 14.57 -22.66
N LEU A 145 -0.26 14.95 -22.63
CA LEU A 145 0.37 15.48 -21.42
C LEU A 145 -0.41 16.63 -20.75
N LYS A 146 -1.10 17.46 -21.55
CA LYS A 146 -1.96 18.55 -21.04
C LYS A 146 -3.21 18.04 -20.32
N ASP A 147 -3.67 16.83 -20.61
CA ASP A 147 -4.88 16.29 -19.98
C ASP A 147 -4.64 15.93 -18.50
N LEU A 148 -3.38 15.70 -18.09
CA LEU A 148 -3.01 15.53 -16.70
C LEU A 148 -3.28 16.79 -15.84
N ASP A 149 -3.33 17.98 -16.45
CA ASP A 149 -3.65 19.23 -15.75
C ASP A 149 -5.12 19.26 -15.27
N LYS A 150 -5.99 18.42 -15.87
CA LYS A 150 -7.39 18.24 -15.46
C LYS A 150 -7.55 17.43 -14.17
N ALA A 151 -6.47 16.80 -13.68
CA ALA A 151 -6.49 16.12 -12.40
C ALA A 151 -6.79 17.12 -11.28
N THR A 152 -7.85 16.87 -10.52
CA THR A 152 -8.33 17.70 -9.42
C THR A 152 -8.48 16.90 -8.15
N LEU A 153 -8.56 17.61 -7.03
CA LEU A 153 -8.91 17.01 -5.75
C LEU A 153 -10.35 16.50 -5.77
N GLU A 154 -10.57 15.33 -5.26
CA GLU A 154 -11.89 14.72 -5.16
C GLU A 154 -12.30 14.60 -3.70
N VAL A 155 -13.50 15.10 -3.38
CA VAL A 155 -14.06 15.01 -2.02
C VAL A 155 -14.20 13.55 -1.61
N GLY A 156 -13.70 13.22 -0.41
CA GLY A 156 -13.73 11.85 0.11
C GLY A 156 -12.47 11.02 -0.23
N LYS A 157 -11.58 11.50 -1.09
CA LYS A 157 -10.26 10.89 -1.29
C LYS A 157 -9.20 11.55 -0.40
N PRO A 158 -8.40 10.79 0.36
CA PRO A 158 -7.35 11.36 1.20
C PRO A 158 -6.24 11.97 0.32
N ILE A 159 -5.73 13.12 0.76
CA ILE A 159 -4.56 13.75 0.15
C ILE A 159 -3.32 13.17 0.80
N LYS A 160 -2.31 12.87 0.00
CA LYS A 160 -1.03 12.42 0.52
C LYS A 160 -0.31 13.58 1.19
N ALA A 161 0.07 13.39 2.46
CA ALA A 161 0.81 14.40 3.20
C ALA A 161 2.19 14.63 2.55
N MET A 162 2.51 15.91 2.29
CA MET A 162 3.82 16.29 1.81
C MET A 162 4.80 16.31 2.97
N LEU A 163 5.92 15.62 2.84
CA LEU A 163 6.98 15.62 3.84
C LEU A 163 7.85 16.86 3.68
N ALA A 164 8.06 17.56 4.77
CA ALA A 164 8.99 18.70 4.79
C ALA A 164 10.43 18.22 4.63
N GLY A 165 11.20 18.91 3.81
CA GLY A 165 12.64 18.71 3.69
C GLY A 165 13.39 19.12 4.97
N LYS A 166 14.51 18.48 5.25
CA LYS A 166 15.41 18.89 6.35
C LYS A 166 16.52 19.76 5.81
N ALA A 167 16.70 20.94 6.38
CA ALA A 167 17.87 21.77 6.15
C ALA A 167 18.89 21.59 7.28
N LYS A 168 20.19 21.53 6.95
CA LYS A 168 21.27 21.39 7.94
C LYS A 168 21.62 22.72 8.62
N THR A 169 21.36 23.84 7.96
CA THR A 169 21.60 25.20 8.48
C THR A 169 20.43 26.10 8.13
N MET A 170 20.29 27.21 8.86
CA MET A 170 19.21 28.19 8.62
C MET A 170 19.32 28.81 7.23
N GLU A 171 20.53 29.14 6.76
CA GLU A 171 20.76 29.72 5.42
C GLU A 171 20.28 28.78 4.32
N LYS A 172 20.53 27.46 4.46
CA LYS A 172 20.03 26.45 3.52
C LYS A 172 18.52 26.32 3.58
N GLY A 173 17.93 26.49 4.78
CA GLY A 173 16.49 26.53 4.98
C GLY A 173 15.86 27.69 4.21
N PHE A 174 16.33 28.92 4.44
CA PHE A 174 15.86 30.12 3.76
C PHE A 174 16.08 30.06 2.24
N LYS A 175 17.21 29.50 1.80
CA LYS A 175 17.44 29.32 0.36
C LYS A 175 16.45 28.34 -0.28
N ALA A 176 16.00 27.31 0.45
CA ALA A 176 15.06 26.31 -0.06
C ALA A 176 13.61 26.81 -0.06
N VAL A 177 13.21 27.59 0.95
CA VAL A 177 11.83 28.06 1.14
C VAL A 177 11.59 29.42 0.49
N GLY A 178 12.63 30.26 0.44
CA GLY A 178 12.53 31.65 -0.03
C GLY A 178 12.21 32.63 1.11
N THR A 179 12.20 33.92 0.80
CA THR A 179 11.82 35.00 1.70
C THR A 179 10.82 35.92 0.99
N PRO A 180 9.76 36.38 1.68
CA PRO A 180 9.41 36.15 3.09
C PRO A 180 8.88 34.73 3.33
N CYS A 181 9.12 34.17 4.53
CA CYS A 181 8.61 32.86 4.94
C CYS A 181 8.06 32.90 6.39
N ALA A 182 7.11 32.03 6.68
CA ALA A 182 6.65 31.80 8.04
C ALA A 182 7.62 30.87 8.80
N VAL A 183 7.87 31.17 10.07
CA VAL A 183 8.70 30.36 10.95
C VAL A 183 7.87 29.91 12.15
N GLU A 184 7.79 28.59 12.34
CA GLU A 184 6.99 27.98 13.41
C GLU A 184 7.79 26.93 14.16
N TYR A 185 7.43 26.72 15.43
CA TYR A 185 7.95 25.57 16.17
C TYR A 185 7.28 24.29 15.72
N LYS A 186 8.10 23.25 15.50
CA LYS A 186 7.57 21.91 15.29
C LYS A 186 7.35 21.22 16.63
N TYR A 187 6.11 21.08 17.01
CA TYR A 187 5.73 20.32 18.21
C TYR A 187 5.62 18.83 17.86
N ASP A 188 6.21 17.98 18.71
CA ASP A 188 6.01 16.53 18.67
C ASP A 188 4.83 16.16 19.57
N GLY A 189 3.88 15.40 19.04
CA GLY A 189 2.72 14.97 19.80
C GLY A 189 1.74 14.16 18.94
N PHE A 190 0.84 13.48 19.64
CA PHE A 190 -0.29 12.80 18.99
C PHE A 190 -1.45 13.82 18.84
N ARG A 191 -2.12 13.74 17.70
CA ARG A 191 -3.41 14.39 17.48
C ARG A 191 -4.53 13.40 17.66
#